data_837ea9289d57d486bbb21f54342507fc
#
_entry.id   837ea9289d57d486bbb21f54342507fc
#
_cell.length_a   1.000
_cell.length_b   1.000
_cell.length_c   1.000
_cell.angle_alpha   90.00
_cell.angle_beta   90.00
_cell.angle_gamma   90.00
#
_symmetry.space_group_name_H-M   'P 1'
#
loop_
_entity.id
_entity.type
_entity.pdbx_description
1 polymer ?
#
loop_
_entity_poly.entity_id
_entity_poly.type
_entity_poly.pdbx_seq_one_letter_code
_entity_poly.pdbx_strand_id
1 'polypeptide(L)'
;MRFAPSPGYVFLKEYPDEIIFQKIKTLKEEYIRRFECEPVSHRAARWGMNRTYFEQLDKNGILYDCSVTPLIDWTSARGYTENSCGPDYTDHPRKVYRVKGTGIIEIPMSVYMDHRFILNEGGNTSKKRNIKNFVRAVKGKKTLWLRPAGDNLIDLLYIVDQARKHHVDYLMFILHSSEMMPGGNPVFNTPERIEMLYENLEILFREISRDFEGISVADYGSMVGQKNLYVCSK
;
A
#
# COMPACT_ATOMS: atom_id res chain seq x y z
N MET A 1 -26.47 3.30 21.59
CA MET A 1 -25.67 2.35 22.38
C MET A 1 -24.25 2.89 22.50
N ARG A 2 -23.80 3.24 23.71
CA ARG A 2 -22.37 3.56 23.92
C ARG A 2 -21.65 2.21 24.04
N PHE A 3 -20.82 1.89 23.08
CA PHE A 3 -19.92 0.73 23.20
C PHE A 3 -19.00 0.97 24.40
N ALA A 4 -18.93 0.00 25.31
CA ALA A 4 -17.90 0.00 26.34
C ALA A 4 -16.54 0.17 25.65
N PRO A 5 -15.57 0.90 26.23
CA PRO A 5 -14.25 1.01 25.67
C PRO A 5 -13.64 -0.40 25.59
N SER A 6 -13.76 -1.02 24.43
CA SER A 6 -13.02 -2.25 24.16
C SER A 6 -11.53 -1.90 24.15
N PRO A 7 -10.65 -2.77 24.66
CA PRO A 7 -9.22 -2.59 24.47
C PRO A 7 -9.01 -2.34 22.98
N GLY A 8 -8.32 -1.25 22.63
CA GLY A 8 -8.14 -0.85 21.23
C GLY A 8 -7.34 -1.91 20.48
N TYR A 9 -8.01 -2.79 19.77
CA TYR A 9 -7.35 -3.78 18.92
C TYR A 9 -6.46 -3.07 17.89
N VAL A 10 -5.31 -3.66 17.64
CA VAL A 10 -4.30 -3.10 16.74
C VAL A 10 -4.78 -3.13 15.28
N PHE A 11 -5.49 -4.20 14.92
CA PHE A 11 -6.09 -4.37 13.59
C PHE A 11 -7.61 -4.41 13.69
N LEU A 12 -8.31 -3.77 12.74
CA LEU A 12 -9.76 -3.83 12.68
C LEU A 12 -10.26 -5.26 12.50
N LYS A 13 -9.53 -6.09 11.77
CA LYS A 13 -9.83 -7.52 11.55
C LYS A 13 -9.85 -8.38 12.84
N GLU A 14 -9.43 -7.86 13.98
CA GLU A 14 -9.47 -8.57 15.28
C GLU A 14 -10.84 -8.46 15.97
N TYR A 15 -11.69 -7.54 15.50
CA TYR A 15 -13.04 -7.42 16.04
C TYR A 15 -13.96 -8.49 15.46
N PRO A 16 -15.05 -8.85 16.17
CA PRO A 16 -16.14 -9.63 15.58
C PRO A 16 -16.70 -8.96 14.33
N ASP A 17 -17.19 -9.76 13.38
CA ASP A 17 -17.70 -9.32 12.08
C ASP A 17 -18.72 -8.19 12.17
N GLU A 18 -19.66 -8.32 13.11
CA GLU A 18 -20.71 -7.33 13.36
C GLU A 18 -20.11 -5.97 13.79
N ILE A 19 -19.05 -6.00 14.60
CA ILE A 19 -18.36 -4.78 15.03
C ILE A 19 -17.57 -4.17 13.87
N ILE A 20 -16.93 -4.98 13.04
CA ILE A 20 -16.26 -4.52 11.82
C ILE A 20 -17.27 -3.80 10.92
N PHE A 21 -18.40 -4.45 10.65
CA PHE A 21 -19.49 -3.88 9.85
C PHE A 21 -19.96 -2.52 10.39
N GLN A 22 -20.26 -2.44 11.69
CA GLN A 22 -20.76 -1.22 12.32
C GLN A 22 -19.73 -0.09 12.32
N LYS A 23 -18.44 -0.39 12.52
CA LYS A 23 -17.37 0.61 12.46
C LYS A 23 -17.21 1.18 11.04
N ILE A 24 -17.25 0.33 10.01
CA ILE A 24 -17.21 0.77 8.60
C ILE A 24 -18.43 1.62 8.29
N LYS A 25 -19.61 1.16 8.67
CA LYS A 25 -20.89 1.89 8.48
C LYS A 25 -20.85 3.28 9.11
N THR A 26 -20.44 3.36 10.38
CA THR A 26 -20.35 4.64 11.10
C THR A 26 -19.36 5.60 10.43
N LEU A 27 -18.21 5.08 9.99
CA LEU A 27 -17.21 5.89 9.29
C LEU A 27 -17.75 6.38 7.94
N LYS A 28 -18.45 5.52 7.20
CA LYS A 28 -19.12 5.87 5.95
C LYS A 28 -20.17 6.96 6.16
N GLU A 29 -21.06 6.80 7.13
CA GLU A 29 -22.10 7.79 7.48
C GLU A 29 -21.47 9.16 7.85
N GLU A 30 -20.39 9.16 8.62
CA GLU A 30 -19.67 10.37 8.98
C GLU A 30 -18.99 11.02 7.77
N TYR A 31 -18.46 10.21 6.84
CA TYR A 31 -17.88 10.69 5.60
C TYR A 31 -18.94 11.38 4.73
N ILE A 32 -20.10 10.71 4.53
CA ILE A 32 -21.22 11.28 3.76
C ILE A 32 -21.70 12.59 4.39
N ARG A 33 -21.81 12.62 5.72
CA ARG A 33 -22.23 13.82 6.44
C ARG A 33 -21.29 15.02 6.22
N ARG A 34 -19.97 14.77 6.06
CA ARG A 34 -18.96 15.82 5.89
C ARG A 34 -18.73 16.23 4.45
N PHE A 35 -18.78 15.28 3.55
CA PHE A 35 -18.37 15.47 2.15
C PHE A 35 -19.52 15.39 1.15
N GLU A 36 -20.73 15.09 1.61
CA GLU A 36 -21.96 14.99 0.81
C GLU A 36 -21.84 14.04 -0.39
N CYS A 37 -20.95 13.04 -0.28
CA CYS A 37 -20.75 12.01 -1.32
C CYS A 37 -20.46 10.63 -0.68
N GLU A 38 -20.73 9.58 -1.45
CA GLU A 38 -20.48 8.19 -1.03
C GLU A 38 -18.98 7.86 -1.11
N PRO A 39 -18.35 7.36 -0.02
CA PRO A 39 -17.02 6.80 -0.13
C PRO A 39 -17.08 5.45 -0.84
N VAL A 40 -16.35 5.30 -1.92
CA VAL A 40 -16.30 4.06 -2.72
C VAL A 40 -14.99 3.30 -2.59
N SER A 41 -13.99 3.91 -1.97
CA SER A 41 -12.65 3.33 -1.80
C SER A 41 -12.24 3.27 -0.33
N HIS A 42 -11.38 2.31 -0.02
CA HIS A 42 -10.91 2.03 1.33
C HIS A 42 -9.42 1.71 1.35
N ARG A 43 -8.79 1.96 2.48
CA ARG A 43 -7.46 1.48 2.83
C ARG A 43 -7.40 1.16 4.32
N ALA A 44 -7.05 -0.08 4.66
CA ALA A 44 -6.94 -0.52 6.05
C ALA A 44 -5.76 0.13 6.77
N ALA A 45 -5.99 0.57 7.99
CA ALA A 45 -4.91 0.94 8.89
C ALA A 45 -3.96 -0.26 9.09
N ARG A 46 -2.64 0.02 9.08
CA ARG A 46 -1.59 -1.00 9.22
C ARG A 46 -1.68 -2.13 8.20
N TRP A 47 -2.35 -1.91 7.07
CA TRP A 47 -2.54 -2.89 5.99
C TRP A 47 -3.28 -4.15 6.42
N GLY A 48 -3.98 -4.10 7.55
CA GLY A 48 -4.51 -5.25 8.30
C GLY A 48 -5.80 -5.82 7.71
N MET A 49 -5.76 -6.39 6.49
CA MET A 49 -6.90 -7.04 5.86
C MET A 49 -6.96 -8.55 6.14
N ASN A 50 -8.15 -9.11 6.02
CA ASN A 50 -8.45 -10.53 5.90
C ASN A 50 -9.74 -10.71 5.09
N ARG A 51 -10.11 -11.97 4.84
CA ARG A 51 -11.30 -12.31 4.07
C ARG A 51 -12.58 -11.68 4.63
N THR A 52 -12.81 -11.84 5.92
CA THR A 52 -13.98 -11.28 6.60
C THR A 52 -14.07 -9.76 6.45
N TYR A 53 -12.92 -9.07 6.55
CA TYR A 53 -12.91 -7.61 6.41
C TYR A 53 -13.34 -7.19 4.99
N PHE A 54 -12.88 -7.86 3.95
CA PHE A 54 -13.35 -7.61 2.58
C PHE A 54 -14.86 -7.82 2.46
N GLU A 55 -15.41 -8.88 3.07
CA GLU A 55 -16.85 -9.13 3.07
C GLU A 55 -17.66 -8.04 3.79
N GLN A 56 -17.11 -7.47 4.87
CA GLN A 56 -17.78 -6.35 5.56
C GLN A 56 -17.66 -5.03 4.78
N LEU A 57 -16.59 -4.79 4.03
CA LEU A 57 -16.49 -3.67 3.09
C LEU A 57 -17.53 -3.78 1.98
N ASP A 58 -17.64 -4.96 1.36
CA ASP A 58 -18.62 -5.25 0.30
C ASP A 58 -20.05 -5.01 0.76
N LYS A 59 -20.43 -5.55 1.94
CA LYS A 59 -21.74 -5.31 2.57
C LYS A 59 -22.03 -3.84 2.85
N ASN A 60 -21.02 -3.01 3.04
CA ASN A 60 -21.14 -1.57 3.23
C ASN A 60 -21.11 -0.78 1.91
N GLY A 61 -21.05 -1.45 0.74
CA GLY A 61 -21.05 -0.81 -0.57
C GLY A 61 -19.73 -0.13 -0.94
N ILE A 62 -18.63 -0.51 -0.31
CA ILE A 62 -17.29 -0.12 -0.76
C ILE A 62 -16.93 -0.96 -1.98
N LEU A 63 -16.39 -0.35 -3.01
CA LEU A 63 -16.12 -0.99 -4.29
C LEU A 63 -14.64 -1.30 -4.50
N TYR A 64 -13.75 -0.46 -3.95
CA TYR A 64 -12.31 -0.53 -4.19
C TYR A 64 -11.56 -0.58 -2.87
N ASP A 65 -10.56 -1.46 -2.80
CA ASP A 65 -9.61 -1.47 -1.69
C ASP A 65 -8.18 -1.26 -2.20
N CYS A 66 -7.34 -0.61 -1.38
CA CYS A 66 -5.96 -0.29 -1.69
C CYS A 66 -5.03 -0.71 -0.54
N SER A 67 -5.35 -1.81 0.15
CA SER A 67 -4.63 -2.22 1.36
C SER A 67 -3.53 -3.23 1.10
N VAL A 68 -3.59 -3.98 0.00
CA VAL A 68 -2.58 -5.01 -0.29
C VAL A 68 -1.27 -4.37 -0.70
N THR A 69 -0.21 -4.78 -0.02
CA THR A 69 1.18 -4.37 -0.27
C THR A 69 1.99 -5.57 -0.77
N PRO A 70 1.95 -5.89 -2.07
CA PRO A 70 2.59 -7.09 -2.59
C PRO A 70 4.07 -7.16 -2.21
N LEU A 71 4.62 -8.37 -2.10
CA LEU A 71 6.01 -8.63 -1.73
C LEU A 71 6.37 -8.33 -0.26
N ILE A 72 5.40 -7.94 0.59
CA ILE A 72 5.67 -7.60 1.98
C ILE A 72 4.97 -8.57 2.92
N ASP A 73 5.74 -9.07 3.88
CA ASP A 73 5.30 -9.85 5.02
C ASP A 73 5.15 -8.95 6.25
N TRP A 74 3.91 -8.79 6.73
CA TRP A 74 3.59 -8.04 7.95
C TRP A 74 3.39 -8.93 9.18
N THR A 75 3.67 -10.22 9.12
CA THR A 75 3.42 -11.15 10.23
C THR A 75 4.21 -10.84 11.50
N SER A 76 5.30 -10.08 11.37
CA SER A 76 6.05 -9.55 12.52
C SER A 76 5.29 -8.47 13.31
N ALA A 77 4.32 -7.79 12.67
CA ALA A 77 3.47 -6.80 13.34
C ALA A 77 2.40 -7.52 14.17
N ARG A 78 2.59 -7.54 15.49
CA ARG A 78 1.67 -8.24 16.41
C ARG A 78 0.38 -7.47 16.60
N GLY A 79 -0.73 -8.20 16.64
CA GLY A 79 -2.03 -7.72 17.09
C GLY A 79 -2.16 -7.70 18.61
N TYR A 80 -3.35 -7.41 19.08
CA TYR A 80 -3.68 -7.44 20.51
C TYR A 80 -4.05 -8.85 20.99
N THR A 81 -4.80 -9.60 20.18
CA THR A 81 -5.20 -10.96 20.52
C THR A 81 -4.07 -11.94 20.29
N GLU A 82 -4.05 -13.02 21.08
CA GLU A 82 -3.09 -14.09 20.92
C GLU A 82 -3.16 -14.65 19.48
N ASN A 83 -2.00 -14.86 18.87
CA ASN A 83 -1.86 -15.29 17.47
C ASN A 83 -2.33 -14.29 16.41
N SER A 84 -2.80 -13.10 16.77
CA SER A 84 -3.08 -12.05 15.79
C SER A 84 -1.79 -11.37 15.33
N CYS A 85 -1.65 -11.24 14.01
CA CYS A 85 -0.52 -10.56 13.38
C CYS A 85 -0.96 -9.87 12.09
N GLY A 86 -0.10 -9.05 11.51
CA GLY A 86 -0.30 -8.49 10.19
C GLY A 86 -0.44 -9.59 9.12
N PRO A 87 -0.98 -9.27 7.95
CA PRO A 87 -1.09 -10.22 6.84
C PRO A 87 0.25 -10.45 6.15
N ASP A 88 0.39 -11.62 5.51
CA ASP A 88 1.47 -11.90 4.57
C ASP A 88 0.98 -11.63 3.14
N TYR A 89 1.56 -10.62 2.49
CA TYR A 89 1.26 -10.26 1.11
C TYR A 89 2.37 -10.62 0.12
N THR A 90 3.33 -11.45 0.51
CA THR A 90 4.49 -11.79 -0.34
C THR A 90 4.11 -12.35 -1.70
N ASP A 91 3.05 -13.17 -1.74
CA ASP A 91 2.57 -13.84 -2.95
C ASP A 91 1.28 -13.22 -3.54
N HIS A 92 0.89 -12.03 -3.09
CA HIS A 92 -0.29 -11.38 -3.63
C HIS A 92 -0.03 -10.76 -5.02
N PRO A 93 -1.06 -10.70 -5.89
CA PRO A 93 -0.92 -10.08 -7.21
C PRO A 93 -0.46 -8.63 -7.11
N ARG A 94 0.39 -8.22 -8.04
CA ARG A 94 0.87 -6.83 -8.19
C ARG A 94 0.03 -6.01 -9.17
N LYS A 95 -0.99 -6.63 -9.78
CA LYS A 95 -1.94 -6.02 -10.70
C LYS A 95 -3.31 -6.00 -10.05
N VAL A 96 -4.18 -5.14 -10.54
CA VAL A 96 -5.58 -5.06 -10.11
C VAL A 96 -6.27 -6.43 -10.26
N TYR A 97 -7.07 -6.80 -9.26
CA TYR A 97 -7.81 -8.06 -9.26
C TYR A 97 -9.14 -7.94 -8.50
N ARG A 98 -10.06 -8.88 -8.75
CA ARG A 98 -11.27 -9.03 -7.94
C ARG A 98 -10.99 -9.94 -6.74
N VAL A 99 -11.46 -9.53 -5.58
CA VAL A 99 -11.43 -10.37 -4.37
C VAL A 99 -12.52 -11.43 -4.51
N LYS A 100 -12.15 -12.70 -4.51
CA LYS A 100 -13.07 -13.82 -4.74
C LYS A 100 -14.28 -13.76 -3.79
N GLY A 101 -15.49 -13.90 -4.35
CA GLY A 101 -16.76 -13.96 -3.60
C GLY A 101 -17.21 -12.62 -2.99
N THR A 102 -16.66 -11.51 -3.44
CA THR A 102 -17.08 -10.14 -3.15
C THR A 102 -17.16 -9.33 -4.44
N GLY A 103 -17.77 -8.15 -4.36
CA GLY A 103 -17.74 -7.14 -5.43
C GLY A 103 -16.46 -6.31 -5.44
N ILE A 104 -15.59 -6.45 -4.43
CA ILE A 104 -14.41 -5.62 -4.22
C ILE A 104 -13.36 -5.82 -5.31
N ILE A 105 -12.86 -4.72 -5.83
CA ILE A 105 -11.66 -4.66 -6.67
C ILE A 105 -10.51 -4.17 -5.80
N GLU A 106 -9.48 -4.99 -5.66
CA GLU A 106 -8.22 -4.60 -5.04
C GLU A 106 -7.32 -3.92 -6.05
N ILE A 107 -6.82 -2.73 -5.68
CA ILE A 107 -5.84 -1.95 -6.43
C ILE A 107 -4.55 -1.89 -5.58
N PRO A 108 -3.65 -2.87 -5.73
CA PRO A 108 -2.50 -3.01 -4.84
C PRO A 108 -1.56 -1.82 -4.85
N MET A 109 -0.85 -1.62 -3.74
CA MET A 109 0.20 -0.62 -3.64
C MET A 109 1.35 -0.88 -4.62
N SER A 110 1.96 0.20 -5.13
CA SER A 110 3.14 0.10 -5.99
C SER A 110 4.39 -0.23 -5.16
N VAL A 111 4.67 -1.54 -5.07
CA VAL A 111 5.83 -2.09 -4.38
C VAL A 111 6.70 -2.85 -5.38
N TYR A 112 8.01 -2.60 -5.33
CA TYR A 112 8.99 -3.15 -6.26
C TYR A 112 10.17 -3.79 -5.52
N MET A 113 10.80 -4.79 -6.16
CA MET A 113 12.08 -5.32 -5.68
C MET A 113 13.21 -4.44 -6.18
N ASP A 114 14.15 -4.12 -5.29
CA ASP A 114 15.40 -3.46 -5.70
C ASP A 114 16.36 -4.46 -6.35
N HIS A 115 16.58 -4.32 -7.64
CA HIS A 115 17.50 -5.16 -8.42
C HIS A 115 18.85 -4.49 -8.69
N ARG A 116 19.09 -3.25 -8.24
CA ARG A 116 20.32 -2.50 -8.53
C ARG A 116 21.58 -3.17 -7.97
N PHE A 117 21.46 -3.87 -6.85
CA PHE A 117 22.58 -4.60 -6.25
C PHE A 117 23.02 -5.83 -7.05
N ILE A 118 22.16 -6.37 -7.91
CA ILE A 118 22.49 -7.53 -8.76
C ILE A 118 23.31 -7.10 -9.98
N LEU A 119 23.13 -5.86 -10.44
CA LEU A 119 23.74 -5.35 -11.68
C LEU A 119 25.10 -4.67 -11.44
N ASN A 120 25.38 -4.20 -10.23
CA ASN A 120 26.62 -3.45 -9.93
C ASN A 120 27.84 -4.33 -9.56
N GLU A 121 27.71 -5.64 -9.52
CA GLU A 121 28.82 -6.56 -9.18
C GLU A 121 29.55 -7.18 -10.40
N GLY A 122 29.49 -6.54 -11.55
CA GLY A 122 30.23 -6.92 -12.76
C GLY A 122 31.75 -6.72 -12.70
N GLY A 123 32.32 -6.46 -11.51
CA GLY A 123 33.75 -6.38 -11.26
C GLY A 123 34.36 -7.74 -10.94
N ASN A 124 35.42 -8.08 -11.64
CA ASN A 124 36.27 -9.28 -11.59
C ASN A 124 36.50 -9.82 -10.16
N THR A 125 35.67 -10.76 -9.71
CA THR A 125 35.79 -11.37 -8.38
C THR A 125 35.67 -12.89 -8.43
N SER A 126 36.44 -13.61 -7.62
CA SER A 126 36.52 -15.08 -7.62
C SER A 126 35.16 -15.76 -7.42
N LYS A 127 34.93 -16.90 -8.09
CA LYS A 127 33.66 -17.68 -8.06
C LYS A 127 33.09 -17.95 -6.66
N LYS A 128 33.96 -18.11 -5.63
CA LYS A 128 33.50 -18.33 -4.24
C LYS A 128 32.90 -17.09 -3.56
N ARG A 129 33.32 -15.89 -3.95
CA ARG A 129 32.80 -14.61 -3.45
C ARG A 129 31.46 -14.30 -4.10
N ASN A 130 31.28 -14.69 -5.36
CA ASN A 130 30.05 -14.52 -6.11
C ASN A 130 28.89 -15.33 -5.51
N ILE A 131 29.12 -16.55 -5.02
CA ILE A 131 28.06 -17.35 -4.37
C ILE A 131 27.63 -16.73 -3.03
N LYS A 132 28.58 -16.24 -2.21
CA LYS A 132 28.23 -15.54 -0.97
C LYS A 132 27.50 -14.22 -1.22
N ASN A 133 27.88 -13.50 -2.26
CA ASN A 133 27.22 -12.26 -2.66
C ASN A 133 25.85 -12.51 -3.29
N PHE A 134 25.70 -13.57 -4.09
CA PHE A 134 24.41 -14.02 -4.59
C PHE A 134 23.45 -14.43 -3.44
N VAL A 135 23.92 -15.18 -2.45
CA VAL A 135 23.12 -15.51 -1.26
C VAL A 135 22.80 -14.29 -0.41
N ARG A 136 23.70 -13.29 -0.31
CA ARG A 136 23.42 -11.99 0.31
C ARG A 136 22.41 -11.16 -0.49
N ALA A 137 22.56 -11.10 -1.82
CA ALA A 137 21.62 -10.42 -2.72
C ALA A 137 20.21 -11.06 -2.65
N VAL A 138 20.13 -12.38 -2.57
CA VAL A 138 18.86 -13.12 -2.40
C VAL A 138 18.27 -12.91 -0.99
N LYS A 139 19.10 -12.82 0.06
CA LYS A 139 18.65 -12.54 1.43
C LYS A 139 18.41 -11.04 1.73
N GLY A 140 19.01 -10.15 0.94
CA GLY A 140 18.94 -8.70 1.11
C GLY A 140 18.01 -8.01 0.10
N LYS A 141 17.02 -8.72 -0.46
CA LYS A 141 16.02 -8.12 -1.36
C LYS A 141 15.28 -6.99 -0.63
N LYS A 142 15.70 -5.75 -0.87
CA LYS A 142 15.00 -4.57 -0.36
C LYS A 142 13.75 -4.35 -1.21
N THR A 143 12.60 -4.30 -0.57
CA THR A 143 11.37 -3.82 -1.20
C THR A 143 11.34 -2.30 -1.18
N LEU A 144 11.01 -1.70 -2.30
CA LEU A 144 10.86 -0.28 -2.48
C LEU A 144 9.38 0.07 -2.64
N TRP A 145 8.97 1.15 -2.01
CA TRP A 145 7.60 1.66 -2.05
C TRP A 145 7.57 3.00 -2.76
N LEU A 146 6.50 3.28 -3.46
CA LEU A 146 6.23 4.62 -3.95
C LEU A 146 5.72 5.52 -2.79
N ARG A 147 6.60 5.69 -1.80
CA ARG A 147 6.36 6.45 -0.58
C ARG A 147 7.62 7.22 -0.18
N PRO A 148 7.53 8.53 0.07
CA PRO A 148 8.64 9.29 0.66
C PRO A 148 9.01 8.76 2.05
N ALA A 149 10.30 8.57 2.30
CA ALA A 149 10.84 8.08 3.56
C ALA A 149 12.22 8.72 3.84
N GLY A 150 12.25 10.05 3.97
CA GLY A 150 13.49 10.81 4.09
C GLY A 150 14.21 10.96 2.73
N ASP A 151 15.47 10.64 2.68
CA ASP A 151 16.34 10.85 1.50
C ASP A 151 16.23 9.71 0.48
N ASN A 152 15.02 9.31 0.11
CA ASN A 152 14.79 8.16 -0.78
C ASN A 152 14.33 8.53 -2.20
N LEU A 153 14.56 9.77 -2.65
CA LEU A 153 14.15 10.22 -3.99
C LEU A 153 14.66 9.29 -5.11
N ILE A 154 15.92 8.84 -5.01
CA ILE A 154 16.53 7.93 -6.00
C ILE A 154 15.76 6.59 -6.06
N ASP A 155 15.27 6.08 -4.93
CA ASP A 155 14.46 4.87 -4.88
C ASP A 155 13.08 5.10 -5.52
N LEU A 156 12.47 6.27 -5.30
CA LEU A 156 11.20 6.66 -5.92
C LEU A 156 11.32 6.76 -7.44
N LEU A 157 12.37 7.43 -7.94
CA LEU A 157 12.64 7.55 -9.37
C LEU A 157 12.96 6.20 -10.02
N TYR A 158 13.64 5.30 -9.30
CA TYR A 158 13.86 3.93 -9.76
C TYR A 158 12.54 3.17 -9.94
N ILE A 159 11.57 3.33 -9.04
CA ILE A 159 10.23 2.73 -9.18
C ILE A 159 9.55 3.24 -10.46
N VAL A 160 9.62 4.54 -10.74
CA VAL A 160 9.05 5.13 -11.96
C VAL A 160 9.70 4.54 -13.21
N ASP A 161 11.04 4.41 -13.23
CA ASP A 161 11.78 3.77 -14.32
C ASP A 161 11.37 2.31 -14.53
N GLN A 162 11.23 1.54 -13.44
CA GLN A 162 10.75 0.15 -13.53
C GLN A 162 9.30 0.06 -14.01
N ALA A 163 8.44 0.99 -13.60
CA ALA A 163 7.07 1.08 -14.08
C ALA A 163 7.00 1.31 -15.60
N ARG A 164 7.83 2.21 -16.13
CA ARG A 164 8.00 2.43 -17.58
C ARG A 164 8.46 1.19 -18.31
N LYS A 165 9.54 0.57 -17.82
CA LYS A 165 10.13 -0.63 -18.44
C LYS A 165 9.17 -1.81 -18.53
N HIS A 166 8.32 -1.95 -17.53
CA HIS A 166 7.37 -3.05 -17.44
C HIS A 166 5.96 -2.70 -17.90
N HIS A 167 5.76 -1.49 -18.46
CA HIS A 167 4.48 -1.01 -18.98
C HIS A 167 3.34 -1.25 -18.00
N VAL A 168 3.53 -0.82 -16.73
CA VAL A 168 2.49 -0.98 -15.72
C VAL A 168 1.36 0.02 -15.95
N ASP A 169 0.13 -0.41 -15.67
CA ASP A 169 -1.07 0.40 -15.95
C ASP A 169 -1.24 1.58 -14.98
N TYR A 170 -0.66 1.51 -13.78
CA TYR A 170 -0.81 2.55 -12.75
C TYR A 170 0.35 2.59 -11.76
N LEU A 171 0.46 3.73 -11.09
CA LEU A 171 1.31 3.93 -9.91
C LEU A 171 0.44 4.39 -8.74
N MET A 172 0.51 3.67 -7.62
CA MET A 172 -0.17 4.02 -6.37
C MET A 172 0.83 4.66 -5.40
N PHE A 173 0.72 5.98 -5.25
CA PHE A 173 1.51 6.78 -4.31
C PHE A 173 0.85 6.83 -2.93
N ILE A 174 1.64 6.94 -1.87
CA ILE A 174 1.14 7.14 -0.51
C ILE A 174 1.96 8.18 0.25
N LEU A 175 1.24 9.04 0.97
CA LEU A 175 1.77 10.00 1.93
C LEU A 175 0.76 10.18 3.06
N HIS A 176 1.21 10.29 4.30
CA HIS A 176 0.34 10.67 5.42
C HIS A 176 0.31 12.19 5.60
N SER A 177 -0.84 12.75 5.94
CA SER A 177 -0.98 14.19 6.20
C SER A 177 -0.04 14.69 7.31
N SER A 178 0.23 13.85 8.32
CA SER A 178 1.20 14.15 9.38
C SER A 178 2.65 14.27 8.89
N GLU A 179 2.98 13.72 7.73
CA GLU A 179 4.31 13.83 7.11
C GLU A 179 4.53 15.20 6.45
N MET A 180 3.46 15.98 6.27
CA MET A 180 3.47 17.30 5.61
C MET A 180 3.54 18.46 6.61
N MET A 181 3.75 18.19 7.89
CA MET A 181 3.85 19.25 8.91
C MET A 181 5.00 18.97 9.88
N PRO A 182 5.75 20.02 10.28
CA PRO A 182 6.86 19.86 11.22
C PRO A 182 6.40 19.24 12.55
N GLY A 183 7.14 18.24 13.03
CA GLY A 183 6.82 17.53 14.28
C GLY A 183 5.70 16.49 14.17
N GLY A 184 5.01 16.39 13.03
CA GLY A 184 3.93 15.40 12.81
C GLY A 184 4.43 13.99 12.49
N ASN A 185 5.72 13.85 12.14
CA ASN A 185 6.36 12.58 11.80
C ASN A 185 7.84 12.61 12.22
N PRO A 186 8.42 11.51 12.73
CA PRO A 186 9.82 11.49 13.17
C PRO A 186 10.84 11.66 12.02
N VAL A 187 10.47 11.40 10.77
CA VAL A 187 11.34 11.55 9.59
C VAL A 187 11.34 13.00 9.09
N PHE A 188 10.15 13.62 8.99
CA PHE A 188 9.95 14.99 8.51
C PHE A 188 9.61 15.90 9.70
N ASN A 189 10.54 16.03 10.64
CA ASN A 189 10.30 16.65 11.94
C ASN A 189 10.69 18.14 12.03
N THR A 190 11.36 18.68 11.01
CA THR A 190 11.76 20.10 10.96
C THR A 190 11.23 20.77 9.69
N PRO A 191 11.13 22.12 9.67
CA PRO A 191 10.74 22.87 8.47
C PRO A 191 11.61 22.51 7.24
N GLU A 192 12.92 22.42 7.41
CA GLU A 192 13.87 22.11 6.32
C GLU A 192 13.62 20.70 5.74
N ARG A 193 13.26 19.74 6.59
CA ARG A 193 12.88 18.38 6.15
C ARG A 193 11.56 18.37 5.39
N ILE A 194 10.62 19.25 5.74
CA ILE A 194 9.36 19.42 5.00
C ILE A 194 9.61 20.08 3.64
N GLU A 195 10.44 21.12 3.56
CA GLU A 195 10.80 21.74 2.28
C GLU A 195 11.50 20.71 1.36
N MET A 196 12.45 19.95 1.88
CA MET A 196 13.07 18.86 1.12
C MET A 196 12.04 17.80 0.65
N LEU A 197 11.02 17.47 1.46
CA LEU A 197 9.94 16.58 1.03
C LEU A 197 9.18 17.19 -0.16
N TYR A 198 8.83 18.47 -0.11
CA TYR A 198 8.11 19.14 -1.20
C TYR A 198 8.95 19.19 -2.48
N GLU A 199 10.23 19.52 -2.39
CA GLU A 199 11.16 19.50 -3.53
C GLU A 199 11.25 18.10 -4.16
N ASN A 200 11.37 17.07 -3.33
CA ASN A 200 11.40 15.67 -3.79
C ASN A 200 10.07 15.25 -4.44
N LEU A 201 8.93 15.69 -3.91
CA LEU A 201 7.62 15.44 -4.49
C LEU A 201 7.46 16.13 -5.84
N GLU A 202 7.93 17.37 -5.97
CA GLU A 202 7.89 18.10 -7.24
C GLU A 202 8.71 17.37 -8.32
N ILE A 203 9.93 16.94 -8.00
CA ILE A 203 10.78 16.17 -8.91
C ILE A 203 10.08 14.85 -9.28
N LEU A 204 9.57 14.11 -8.29
CA LEU A 204 8.90 12.84 -8.50
C LEU A 204 7.68 12.97 -9.40
N PHE A 205 6.77 13.90 -9.10
CA PHE A 205 5.55 14.07 -9.89
C PHE A 205 5.82 14.63 -11.29
N ARG A 206 6.85 15.46 -11.47
CA ARG A 206 7.32 15.88 -12.79
C ARG A 206 7.80 14.70 -13.63
N GLU A 207 8.51 13.73 -13.01
CA GLU A 207 8.91 12.51 -13.70
C GLU A 207 7.73 11.58 -14.01
N ILE A 208 6.82 11.39 -13.05
CA ILE A 208 5.62 10.56 -13.24
C ILE A 208 4.73 11.12 -14.35
N SER A 209 4.51 12.44 -14.39
CA SER A 209 3.59 13.09 -15.34
C SER A 209 4.02 13.02 -16.81
N ARG A 210 5.23 12.52 -17.10
CA ARG A 210 5.67 12.26 -18.48
C ARG A 210 4.94 11.10 -19.15
N ASP A 211 4.46 10.13 -18.34
CA ASP A 211 3.89 8.88 -18.86
C ASP A 211 2.58 8.49 -18.15
N PHE A 212 2.28 9.08 -17.01
CA PHE A 212 1.10 8.78 -16.21
C PHE A 212 0.27 10.03 -15.98
N GLU A 213 -1.04 9.90 -16.13
CA GLU A 213 -2.02 10.94 -15.81
C GLU A 213 -2.54 10.73 -14.36
N GLY A 214 -2.79 11.84 -13.65
CA GLY A 214 -3.40 11.80 -12.32
C GLY A 214 -4.87 11.43 -12.42
N ILE A 215 -5.28 10.37 -11.70
CA ILE A 215 -6.66 9.89 -11.69
C ILE A 215 -7.09 9.53 -10.26
N SER A 216 -8.36 9.71 -9.94
CA SER A 216 -8.88 9.24 -8.66
C SER A 216 -8.97 7.71 -8.61
N VAL A 217 -8.92 7.13 -7.39
CA VAL A 217 -9.14 5.67 -7.20
C VAL A 217 -10.52 5.26 -7.71
N ALA A 218 -11.53 6.10 -7.54
CA ALA A 218 -12.89 5.84 -7.99
C ALA A 218 -12.97 5.74 -9.53
N ASP A 219 -12.38 6.71 -10.24
CA ASP A 219 -12.41 6.74 -11.71
C ASP A 219 -11.58 5.60 -12.30
N TYR A 220 -10.35 5.39 -11.78
CA TYR A 220 -9.51 4.28 -12.20
C TYR A 220 -10.19 2.92 -11.94
N GLY A 221 -10.75 2.74 -10.74
CA GLY A 221 -11.48 1.53 -10.38
C GLY A 221 -12.68 1.27 -11.29
N SER A 222 -13.43 2.31 -11.68
CA SER A 222 -14.52 2.22 -12.64
C SER A 222 -14.04 1.77 -14.02
N MET A 223 -12.94 2.36 -14.53
CA MET A 223 -12.34 1.97 -15.81
C MET A 223 -11.90 0.52 -15.84
N VAL A 224 -11.20 0.04 -14.81
CA VAL A 224 -10.69 -1.33 -14.77
C VAL A 224 -11.76 -2.34 -14.40
N GLY A 225 -12.78 -1.94 -13.66
CA GLY A 225 -13.93 -2.78 -13.28
C GLY A 225 -14.73 -3.31 -14.46
N GLN A 226 -14.69 -2.63 -15.60
CA GLN A 226 -15.31 -3.06 -16.85
C GLN A 226 -14.48 -4.13 -17.59
N LYS A 227 -13.22 -4.33 -17.22
CA LYS A 227 -12.33 -5.33 -17.81
C LYS A 227 -12.55 -6.70 -17.17
N ASN A 228 -12.16 -7.75 -17.88
CA ASN A 228 -12.16 -9.11 -17.32
C ASN A 228 -10.96 -9.26 -16.36
N LEU A 229 -11.15 -8.94 -15.08
CA LEU A 229 -10.11 -8.99 -14.07
C LEU A 229 -9.87 -10.41 -13.57
N TYR A 230 -8.62 -10.70 -13.24
CA TYR A 230 -8.25 -11.91 -12.50
C TYR A 230 -8.98 -11.96 -11.15
N VAL A 231 -9.40 -13.16 -10.73
CA VAL A 231 -10.05 -13.37 -9.43
C VAL A 231 -9.06 -14.02 -8.47
N CYS A 232 -8.69 -13.30 -7.41
CA CYS A 232 -7.78 -13.79 -6.38
C CYS A 232 -8.55 -14.35 -5.19
N SER A 233 -8.14 -15.53 -4.71
CA SER A 233 -8.73 -16.22 -3.55
C SER A 233 -7.91 -16.11 -2.27
N LYS A 234 -6.82 -15.35 -2.31
CA LYS A 234 -5.96 -15.09 -1.14
C LYS A 234 -6.54 -14.06 -0.20
#